data_a5fbfce39b51e706b9a4a3c2942e8789
#
_entry.id   a5fbfce39b51e706b9a4a3c2942e8789
#
_cell.length_a   1.000
_cell.length_b   1.000
_cell.length_c   1.000
_cell.angle_alpha   90.00
_cell.angle_beta   90.00
_cell.angle_gamma   90.00
#
_symmetry.space_group_name_H-M   'P 1'
#
loop_
_entity.id
_entity.type
_entity.pdbx_description
1 polymer ?
#
loop_
_entity_poly.entity_id
_entity_poly.type
_entity_poly.pdbx_seq_one_letter_code
_entity_poly.pdbx_strand_id
1 'polypeptide(L)'
;MSTKFATIYCDECKHEFSVMSVNIKIATVNIDGEEYNLSYFACPKCRRIYRIALMDKRYYELKEDLDKIRKRTRKNLGSKDIEKTINLQTMVKAKRERLQKHVDALNRKYPGTFVFAVSENGKENQTIKYLP
;
A
#
# COMPACT_ATOMS: atom_id res chain seq x y z
N MET A 1 -22.20 -18.72 10.12
CA MET A 1 -21.04 -18.90 9.21
C MET A 1 -19.84 -18.17 9.74
N SER A 2 -18.79 -18.87 10.10
CA SER A 2 -17.57 -18.22 10.53
C SER A 2 -16.82 -17.70 9.32
N THR A 3 -16.65 -16.40 9.24
CA THR A 3 -15.78 -15.78 8.23
C THR A 3 -14.35 -16.07 8.66
N LYS A 4 -13.64 -16.90 7.92
CA LYS A 4 -12.23 -17.12 8.17
C LYS A 4 -11.46 -15.94 7.59
N PHE A 5 -10.89 -15.10 8.44
CA PHE A 5 -9.97 -14.06 8.01
C PHE A 5 -8.64 -14.69 7.66
N ALA A 6 -7.96 -14.13 6.66
CA ALA A 6 -6.64 -14.59 6.27
C ALA A 6 -5.69 -14.49 7.47
N THR A 7 -4.94 -15.55 7.70
CA THR A 7 -3.95 -15.64 8.77
C THR A 7 -2.56 -15.40 8.17
N ILE A 8 -1.75 -14.61 8.85
CA ILE A 8 -0.37 -14.31 8.47
C ILE A 8 0.57 -14.93 9.48
N TYR A 9 1.64 -15.55 8.99
CA TYR A 9 2.73 -16.06 9.82
C TYR A 9 3.94 -15.16 9.63
N CYS A 10 4.52 -14.69 10.72
CA CYS A 10 5.75 -13.93 10.66
C CYS A 10 6.93 -14.87 10.32
N ASP A 11 7.70 -14.53 9.30
CA ASP A 11 8.86 -15.33 8.87
C ASP A 11 9.97 -15.39 9.93
N GLU A 12 10.09 -14.34 10.74
CA GLU A 12 11.15 -14.23 11.74
C GLU A 12 10.82 -14.98 13.03
N CYS A 13 9.66 -14.69 13.63
CA CYS A 13 9.33 -15.23 14.95
C CYS A 13 8.23 -16.30 14.92
N LYS A 14 7.71 -16.62 13.74
CA LYS A 14 6.65 -17.62 13.53
C LYS A 14 5.33 -17.30 14.24
N HIS A 15 5.16 -16.07 14.71
CA HIS A 15 3.91 -15.65 15.33
C HIS A 15 2.78 -15.61 14.31
N GLU A 16 1.65 -16.19 14.68
CA GLU A 16 0.44 -16.20 13.85
C GLU A 16 -0.46 -15.04 14.27
N PHE A 17 -0.95 -14.27 13.31
CA PHE A 17 -1.87 -13.18 13.58
C PHE A 17 -2.85 -12.97 12.42
N SER A 18 -4.02 -12.42 12.72
CA SER A 18 -5.03 -12.14 11.72
C SER A 18 -4.73 -10.83 10.98
N VAL A 19 -5.00 -10.80 9.67
CA VAL A 19 -4.93 -9.55 8.87
C VAL A 19 -5.78 -8.45 9.50
N MET A 20 -6.92 -8.82 10.12
CA MET A 20 -7.82 -7.85 10.75
C MET A 20 -7.28 -7.28 12.05
N SER A 21 -6.30 -7.94 12.68
CA SER A 21 -5.71 -7.49 13.94
C SER A 21 -4.52 -6.55 13.76
N VAL A 22 -4.04 -6.38 12.52
CA VAL A 22 -2.91 -5.49 12.24
C VAL A 22 -3.38 -4.11 11.82
N ASN A 23 -2.68 -3.08 12.28
CA ASN A 23 -2.92 -1.72 11.86
C ASN A 23 -2.02 -1.38 10.69
N ILE A 24 -2.63 -1.04 9.55
CA ILE A 24 -1.88 -0.55 8.40
C ILE A 24 -1.52 0.91 8.67
N LYS A 25 -0.24 1.21 8.58
CA LYS A 25 0.30 2.55 8.85
C LYS A 25 0.98 3.09 7.62
N ILE A 26 1.13 4.41 7.58
CA ILE A 26 1.87 5.11 6.53
C ILE A 26 2.99 5.90 7.21
N ALA A 27 4.21 5.72 6.72
CA ALA A 27 5.37 6.42 7.22
C ALA A 27 6.16 7.03 6.05
N THR A 28 6.82 8.15 6.30
CA THR A 28 7.72 8.75 5.33
C THR A 28 9.09 8.09 5.46
N VAL A 29 9.64 7.64 4.33
CA VAL A 29 10.95 7.02 4.27
C VAL A 29 11.81 7.73 3.23
N ASN A 30 13.12 7.78 3.46
CA ASN A 30 14.07 8.34 2.50
C ASN A 30 14.90 7.20 1.91
N ILE A 31 14.96 7.14 0.59
CA ILE A 31 15.76 6.15 -0.13
C ILE A 31 16.61 6.91 -1.15
N ASP A 32 17.92 6.84 -0.99
CA ASP A 32 18.89 7.50 -1.88
C ASP A 32 18.62 8.99 -2.09
N GLY A 33 18.23 9.68 -1.02
CA GLY A 33 17.94 11.12 -1.06
C GLY A 33 16.54 11.49 -1.52
N GLU A 34 15.73 10.53 -1.93
CA GLU A 34 14.36 10.75 -2.35
C GLU A 34 13.37 10.31 -1.27
N GLU A 35 12.33 11.09 -1.09
CA GLU A 35 11.30 10.84 -0.08
C GLU A 35 10.14 10.07 -0.67
N TYR A 36 9.73 9.01 0.03
CA TYR A 36 8.59 8.17 -0.31
C TYR A 36 7.69 8.01 0.91
N ASN A 37 6.44 7.67 0.67
CA ASN A 37 5.55 7.18 1.73
C ASN A 37 5.48 5.66 1.63
N LEU A 38 5.63 5.01 2.78
CA LEU A 38 5.55 3.56 2.88
C LEU A 38 4.26 3.16 3.58
N SER A 39 3.42 2.38 2.90
CA SER A 39 2.29 1.71 3.53
C SER A 39 2.77 0.35 4.03
N TYR A 40 2.58 0.07 5.31
CA TYR A 40 3.12 -1.12 5.95
C TYR A 40 2.30 -1.58 7.14
N PHE A 41 2.55 -2.80 7.57
CA PHE A 41 2.17 -3.28 8.89
C PHE A 41 3.39 -3.97 9.53
N ALA A 42 3.34 -4.14 10.84
CA ALA A 42 4.43 -4.77 11.57
C ALA A 42 3.91 -5.97 12.35
N CYS A 43 4.74 -7.01 12.47
CA CYS A 43 4.43 -8.16 13.33
C CYS A 43 4.24 -7.65 14.78
N PRO A 44 3.13 -7.99 15.44
CA PRO A 44 2.87 -7.51 16.80
C PRO A 44 3.84 -8.06 17.84
N LYS A 45 4.54 -9.14 17.53
CA LYS A 45 5.48 -9.78 18.45
C LYS A 45 6.92 -9.32 18.26
N CYS A 46 7.47 -9.44 17.04
CA CYS A 46 8.87 -9.10 16.77
C CYS A 46 9.07 -7.77 16.06
N ARG A 47 7.98 -7.13 15.64
CA ARG A 47 7.94 -5.85 14.98
C ARG A 47 8.60 -5.81 13.59
N ARG A 48 8.78 -6.97 12.97
CA ARG A 48 9.24 -7.01 11.58
C ARG A 48 8.26 -6.23 10.68
N ILE A 49 8.79 -5.37 9.83
CA ILE A 49 7.99 -4.57 8.91
C ILE A 49 7.69 -5.36 7.65
N TYR A 50 6.40 -5.43 7.31
CA TYR A 50 5.92 -5.96 6.04
C TYR A 50 5.38 -4.82 5.21
N ARG A 51 6.06 -4.51 4.11
CA ARG A 51 5.61 -3.42 3.25
C ARG A 51 4.43 -3.84 2.40
N ILE A 52 3.50 -2.92 2.22
CA ILE A 52 2.36 -3.09 1.31
C ILE A 52 2.67 -2.37 0.00
N ALA A 53 3.02 -1.09 0.07
CA ALA A 53 3.32 -0.30 -1.12
C ALA A 53 4.24 0.87 -0.79
N LEU A 54 5.14 1.18 -1.72
CA LEU A 54 5.83 2.46 -1.75
C LEU A 54 5.03 3.42 -2.60
N MET A 55 4.87 4.66 -2.11
CA MET A 55 4.05 5.67 -2.75
C MET A 55 4.88 6.93 -2.96
N ASP A 56 5.01 7.33 -4.21
CA ASP A 56 5.68 8.57 -4.59
C ASP A 56 4.67 9.60 -5.09
N LYS A 57 5.15 10.73 -5.55
CA LYS A 57 4.29 11.78 -6.10
C LYS A 57 3.45 11.25 -7.27
N ARG A 58 4.04 10.45 -8.14
CA ARG A 58 3.35 9.88 -9.30
C ARG A 58 2.21 8.95 -8.88
N TYR A 59 2.43 8.17 -7.82
CA TYR A 59 1.38 7.31 -7.24
C TYR A 59 0.15 8.13 -6.88
N TYR A 60 0.34 9.26 -6.17
CA TYR A 60 -0.78 10.09 -5.74
C TYR A 60 -1.50 10.76 -6.91
N GLU A 61 -0.78 11.17 -7.95
CA GLU A 61 -1.37 11.70 -9.17
C GLU A 61 -2.27 10.67 -9.86
N LEU A 62 -1.76 9.43 -10.00
CA LEU A 62 -2.52 8.34 -10.61
C LEU A 62 -3.73 7.94 -9.78
N LYS A 63 -3.57 7.94 -8.46
CA LYS A 63 -4.67 7.64 -7.54
C LYS A 63 -5.76 8.71 -7.61
N GLU A 64 -5.39 9.97 -7.67
CA GLU A 64 -6.35 11.07 -7.80
C GLU A 64 -7.15 10.95 -9.10
N ASP A 65 -6.48 10.63 -10.21
CA ASP A 65 -7.16 10.40 -11.49
C ASP A 65 -8.18 9.26 -11.39
N LEU A 66 -7.77 8.16 -10.75
CA LEU A 66 -8.65 7.02 -10.53
C LEU A 66 -9.85 7.39 -9.67
N ASP A 67 -9.64 8.13 -8.60
CA ASP A 67 -10.72 8.55 -7.70
C ASP A 67 -11.72 9.47 -8.40
N LYS A 68 -11.26 10.36 -9.28
CA LYS A 68 -12.12 11.22 -10.10
C LYS A 68 -13.04 10.40 -11.01
N ILE A 69 -12.50 9.40 -11.67
CA ILE A 69 -13.29 8.52 -12.55
C ILE A 69 -14.26 7.67 -11.73
N ARG A 70 -13.85 7.19 -10.57
CA ARG A 70 -14.75 6.45 -9.65
C ARG A 70 -15.92 7.30 -9.19
N LYS A 71 -15.70 8.58 -8.91
CA LYS A 71 -16.79 9.51 -8.57
C LYS A 71 -17.77 9.67 -9.71
N ARG A 72 -17.28 9.83 -10.94
CA ARG A 72 -18.15 9.92 -12.13
C ARG A 72 -18.96 8.64 -12.30
N THR A 73 -18.34 7.49 -12.12
CA THR A 73 -19.01 6.19 -12.22
C THR A 73 -20.14 6.08 -11.20
N ARG A 74 -19.89 6.49 -9.94
CA ARG A 74 -20.93 6.48 -8.89
C ARG A 74 -22.10 7.41 -9.21
N LYS A 75 -21.82 8.61 -9.74
CA LYS A 75 -22.86 9.55 -10.14
C LYS A 75 -23.69 9.02 -11.31
N ASN A 76 -23.12 8.16 -12.13
CA ASN A 76 -23.82 7.54 -13.26
C ASN A 76 -24.59 6.28 -12.89
N LEU A 77 -24.51 5.81 -11.65
CA LEU A 77 -25.30 4.67 -11.18
C LEU A 77 -26.78 4.96 -11.30
N GLY A 78 -27.52 4.04 -11.90
CA GLY A 78 -28.94 4.22 -12.17
C GLY A 78 -29.26 4.94 -13.49
N SER A 79 -28.25 5.43 -14.20
CA SER A 79 -28.42 5.99 -15.54
C SER A 79 -28.81 4.89 -16.51
N LYS A 80 -29.70 5.24 -17.45
CA LYS A 80 -30.12 4.33 -18.53
C LYS A 80 -29.14 4.34 -19.70
N ASP A 81 -28.09 5.17 -19.66
CA ASP A 81 -27.10 5.26 -20.71
C ASP A 81 -26.06 4.15 -20.53
N ILE A 82 -26.30 3.04 -21.18
CA ILE A 82 -25.44 1.83 -21.12
C ILE A 82 -24.07 2.09 -21.69
N GLU A 83 -23.99 2.83 -22.80
CA GLU A 83 -22.73 3.17 -23.45
C GLU A 83 -21.81 3.98 -22.54
N LYS A 84 -22.36 5.00 -21.88
CA LYS A 84 -21.62 5.81 -20.91
C LYS A 84 -21.13 4.97 -19.72
N THR A 85 -21.97 4.06 -19.24
CA THR A 85 -21.60 3.15 -18.13
C THR A 85 -20.44 2.26 -18.53
N ILE A 86 -20.48 1.65 -19.71
CA ILE A 86 -19.40 0.79 -20.21
C ILE A 86 -18.09 1.59 -20.38
N ASN A 87 -18.18 2.80 -20.94
CA ASN A 87 -17.01 3.67 -21.11
C ASN A 87 -16.37 4.03 -19.79
N LEU A 88 -17.17 4.39 -18.78
CA LEU A 88 -16.64 4.71 -17.43
C LEU A 88 -16.00 3.50 -16.78
N GLN A 89 -16.58 2.33 -16.89
CA GLN A 89 -16.00 1.09 -16.35
C GLN A 89 -14.67 0.76 -17.01
N THR A 90 -14.58 0.94 -18.32
CA THR A 90 -13.34 0.75 -19.08
C THR A 90 -12.26 1.72 -18.62
N MET A 91 -12.61 2.99 -18.39
CA MET A 91 -11.68 4.00 -17.88
C MET A 91 -11.18 3.66 -16.46
N VAL A 92 -12.07 3.21 -15.59
CA VAL A 92 -11.69 2.78 -14.22
C VAL A 92 -10.67 1.64 -14.29
N LYS A 93 -10.94 0.64 -15.14
CA LYS A 93 -10.04 -0.48 -15.31
C LYS A 93 -8.66 -0.05 -15.81
N ALA A 94 -8.62 0.80 -16.83
CA ALA A 94 -7.36 1.31 -17.40
C ALA A 94 -6.56 2.12 -16.38
N LYS A 95 -7.22 2.98 -15.60
CA LYS A 95 -6.56 3.77 -14.55
C LYS A 95 -6.04 2.90 -13.42
N ARG A 96 -6.80 1.88 -13.03
CA ARG A 96 -6.39 0.94 -11.99
C ARG A 96 -5.15 0.15 -12.43
N GLU A 97 -5.12 -0.32 -13.67
CA GLU A 97 -3.98 -1.05 -14.22
C GLU A 97 -2.73 -0.18 -14.28
N ARG A 98 -2.87 1.08 -14.66
CA ARG A 98 -1.76 2.04 -14.69
C ARG A 98 -1.19 2.27 -13.30
N LEU A 99 -2.05 2.46 -12.30
CA LEU A 99 -1.63 2.61 -10.92
C LEU A 99 -0.88 1.35 -10.42
N GLN A 100 -1.43 0.17 -10.70
CA GLN A 100 -0.83 -1.09 -10.29
C GLN A 100 0.55 -1.30 -10.93
N LYS A 101 0.70 -0.98 -12.20
CA LYS A 101 2.00 -1.06 -12.88
C LYS A 101 3.04 -0.14 -12.23
N HIS A 102 2.62 1.04 -11.81
CA HIS A 102 3.53 1.97 -11.14
C HIS A 102 3.96 1.45 -9.78
N VAL A 103 3.03 0.90 -8.99
CA VAL A 103 3.34 0.27 -7.70
C VAL A 103 4.31 -0.89 -7.89
N ASP A 104 4.05 -1.74 -8.87
CA ASP A 104 4.91 -2.89 -9.18
C ASP A 104 6.33 -2.44 -9.60
N ALA A 105 6.41 -1.36 -10.37
CA ALA A 105 7.70 -0.80 -10.80
C ALA A 105 8.52 -0.30 -9.61
N LEU A 106 7.90 0.39 -8.66
CA LEU A 106 8.56 0.85 -7.44
C LEU A 106 9.01 -0.33 -6.58
N ASN A 107 8.19 -1.36 -6.46
CA ASN A 107 8.56 -2.56 -5.70
C ASN A 107 9.75 -3.29 -6.33
N ARG A 108 9.86 -3.29 -7.65
CA ARG A 108 11.02 -3.87 -8.34
C ARG A 108 12.27 -3.00 -8.22
N LYS A 109 12.10 -1.69 -8.20
CA LYS A 109 13.21 -0.74 -8.06
C LYS A 109 13.87 -0.84 -6.68
N TYR A 110 13.07 -1.07 -5.65
CA TYR A 110 13.51 -1.14 -4.27
C TYR A 110 13.09 -2.48 -3.63
N PRO A 111 13.79 -3.58 -3.96
CA PRO A 111 13.41 -4.92 -3.48
C PRO A 111 13.86 -5.22 -2.06
N GLY A 112 14.57 -4.31 -1.39
CA GLY A 112 15.09 -4.52 -0.04
C GLY A 112 14.01 -4.52 1.04
N THR A 113 14.45 -4.45 2.28
CA THR A 113 13.58 -4.49 3.45
C THR A 113 13.57 -3.15 4.18
N PHE A 114 12.52 -2.93 4.96
CA PHE A 114 12.38 -1.76 5.82
C PHE A 114 12.46 -2.21 7.26
N VAL A 115 13.18 -1.46 8.08
CA VAL A 115 13.34 -1.74 9.51
C VAL A 115 13.18 -0.47 10.32
N PHE A 116 12.79 -0.62 11.58
CA PHE A 116 12.80 0.51 12.52
C PHE A 116 14.23 0.86 12.87
N ALA A 117 14.57 2.14 12.78
CA ALA A 117 15.88 2.62 13.16
C ALA A 117 16.02 2.55 14.68
N VAL A 118 17.21 2.15 15.14
CA VAL A 118 17.54 2.13 16.57
C VAL A 118 18.21 3.46 16.92
N SER A 119 17.72 4.13 17.96
CA SER A 119 18.31 5.37 18.44
C SER A 119 19.66 5.09 19.12
N GLU A 120 20.49 6.13 19.28
CA GLU A 120 21.80 6.04 19.93
C GLU A 120 21.71 5.47 21.36
N ASN A 121 20.54 5.60 21.99
CA ASN A 121 20.28 5.08 23.35
C ASN A 121 19.81 3.63 23.35
N GLY A 122 19.85 2.94 22.21
CA GLY A 122 19.37 1.57 22.10
C GLY A 122 17.85 1.43 22.12
N LYS A 123 17.13 2.55 22.20
CA LYS A 123 15.65 2.54 22.09
C LYS A 123 15.24 2.57 20.63
N GLU A 124 14.30 1.70 20.29
CA GLU A 124 13.70 1.71 18.98
C GLU A 124 12.93 3.02 18.76
N ASN A 125 13.26 3.76 17.71
CA ASN A 125 12.50 4.93 17.36
C ASN A 125 11.53 4.58 16.22
N GLN A 126 10.54 5.48 15.97
CA GLN A 126 9.51 5.22 14.96
C GLN A 126 9.98 5.55 13.53
N THR A 127 11.23 5.92 13.36
CA THR A 127 11.80 6.17 12.03
C THR A 127 12.08 4.86 11.33
N ILE A 128 11.68 4.78 10.06
CA ILE A 128 11.86 3.57 9.26
C ILE A 128 13.01 3.81 8.28
N LYS A 129 13.89 2.82 8.19
CA LYS A 129 15.06 2.85 7.33
C LYS A 129 14.95 1.75 6.28
N TYR A 130 15.35 2.06 5.05
CA TYR A 130 15.43 1.09 3.96
C TYR A 130 16.79 0.38 3.99
N LEU A 131 16.76 -0.94 3.89
CA LEU A 131 17.94 -1.80 3.77
C LEU A 131 17.90 -2.48 2.40
N PRO A 132 18.80 -2.10 1.48
CA PRO A 132 18.86 -2.72 0.17
C PRO A 132 19.22 -4.20 0.19
#